data_9a8653a46959298477d4d2a441e52b47
#
_entry.id   9a8653a46959298477d4d2a441e52b47
#
_cell.length_a   1.000
_cell.length_b   1.000
_cell.length_c   1.000
_cell.angle_alpha   90.00
_cell.angle_beta   90.00
_cell.angle_gamma   90.00
#
_symmetry.space_group_name_H-M   'P 1'
#
loop_
_entity.id
_entity.type
_entity.pdbx_description
1 polymer ?
#
loop_
_entity_poly.entity_id
_entity_poly.type
_entity_poly.pdbx_seq_one_letter_code
_entity_poly.pdbx_strand_id
1 'polypeptide(L)'
;MRFLSTIVAATMAFALPAAASTFEDIKKRDKLLCGVNAGLTGFAQKDEAGVWAGFDVDYCKALAAATLGDAAKVEFVPATVADRFDKLAKGDIDVLARNTTWTMERETKWPLRFVGISYHDGQGFLMKTLMGVTSVFNMGSAAICVVKGTTNQANVDDFFRERDMAFTALSFDSSDEAIKSYEDGKCDAYTSDQSQLYAVKLRMAKPDEHIILPEVISKEPLGPVVRADDAQWYNIARWTLFALVNAEELEVRSANIDDEITNSRKPGVRRLLGVEGTFGTDLGLDNAWAARALKAVGNYAEIFDRNLGAGSKLGIERGLNATWDKGGILYAPPVR
;
A
#
# COMPACT_ATOMS: atom_id res chain seq x y z
N MET A 1 -44.73 -41.28 -50.43
CA MET A 1 -43.39 -40.72 -50.30
C MET A 1 -43.46 -39.61 -49.26
N ARG A 2 -42.91 -39.86 -48.06
CA ARG A 2 -42.80 -38.85 -46.97
C ARG A 2 -41.38 -38.36 -46.96
N PHE A 3 -41.17 -37.08 -47.22
CA PHE A 3 -39.86 -36.43 -47.08
C PHE A 3 -39.65 -36.04 -45.63
N LEU A 4 -38.69 -36.65 -45.00
CA LEU A 4 -38.15 -36.17 -43.70
C LEU A 4 -37.15 -35.04 -43.97
N SER A 5 -37.49 -33.83 -43.57
CA SER A 5 -36.55 -32.69 -43.57
C SER A 5 -35.77 -32.71 -42.26
N THR A 6 -34.49 -33.01 -42.33
CA THR A 6 -33.55 -32.95 -41.18
C THR A 6 -33.11 -31.49 -40.97
N ILE A 7 -33.54 -30.85 -39.90
CA ILE A 7 -33.05 -29.53 -39.48
C ILE A 7 -31.74 -29.74 -38.75
N VAL A 8 -30.63 -29.29 -39.33
CA VAL A 8 -29.32 -29.21 -38.66
C VAL A 8 -29.27 -27.89 -37.89
N ALA A 9 -29.40 -27.96 -36.57
CA ALA A 9 -29.18 -26.80 -35.70
C ALA A 9 -27.69 -26.55 -35.57
N ALA A 10 -27.17 -25.48 -36.18
CA ALA A 10 -25.81 -25.01 -35.98
C ALA A 10 -25.73 -24.27 -34.65
N THR A 11 -25.12 -24.89 -33.64
CA THR A 11 -24.77 -24.23 -32.37
C THR A 11 -23.57 -23.30 -32.60
N MET A 12 -23.82 -21.98 -32.68
CA MET A 12 -22.76 -20.98 -32.61
C MET A 12 -22.26 -20.91 -31.17
N ALA A 13 -21.08 -21.47 -30.92
CA ALA A 13 -20.33 -21.23 -29.68
C ALA A 13 -19.83 -19.77 -29.71
N PHE A 14 -20.45 -18.90 -28.94
CA PHE A 14 -19.92 -17.58 -28.65
C PHE A 14 -18.68 -17.79 -27.77
N ALA A 15 -17.49 -17.66 -28.33
CA ALA A 15 -16.25 -17.49 -27.55
C ALA A 15 -16.35 -16.14 -26.82
N LEU A 16 -16.60 -16.16 -25.53
CA LEU A 16 -16.43 -14.98 -24.69
C LEU A 16 -14.96 -14.54 -24.84
N PRO A 17 -14.69 -13.24 -25.08
CA PRO A 17 -13.31 -12.76 -25.06
C PRO A 17 -12.72 -13.10 -23.70
N ALA A 18 -11.62 -13.85 -23.68
CA ALA A 18 -10.85 -14.07 -22.47
C ALA A 18 -10.48 -12.68 -21.94
N ALA A 19 -10.88 -12.37 -20.71
CA ALA A 19 -10.45 -11.14 -20.03
C ALA A 19 -8.92 -11.10 -20.12
N ALA A 20 -8.35 -9.97 -20.58
CA ALA A 20 -6.90 -9.82 -20.69
C ALA A 20 -6.31 -10.00 -19.29
N SER A 21 -5.46 -11.04 -19.11
CA SER A 21 -4.83 -11.28 -17.81
C SER A 21 -3.73 -10.26 -17.61
N THR A 22 -3.83 -9.46 -16.56
CA THR A 22 -2.79 -8.50 -16.14
C THR A 22 -1.44 -9.19 -16.00
N PHE A 23 -1.43 -10.41 -15.46
CA PHE A 23 -0.19 -11.18 -15.30
C PHE A 23 0.45 -11.57 -16.63
N GLU A 24 -0.34 -11.96 -17.64
CA GLU A 24 0.17 -12.26 -19.00
C GLU A 24 0.74 -11.00 -19.66
N ASP A 25 0.10 -9.84 -19.49
CA ASP A 25 0.60 -8.56 -20.00
C ASP A 25 1.92 -8.17 -19.34
N ILE A 26 2.06 -8.37 -18.03
CA ILE A 26 3.31 -8.15 -17.28
C ILE A 26 4.42 -9.06 -17.84
N LYS A 27 4.15 -10.35 -18.03
CA LYS A 27 5.12 -11.30 -18.60
C LYS A 27 5.54 -10.92 -20.02
N LYS A 28 4.57 -10.57 -20.87
CA LYS A 28 4.81 -10.16 -22.26
C LYS A 28 5.65 -8.89 -22.35
N ARG A 29 5.41 -7.93 -21.45
CA ARG A 29 6.15 -6.67 -21.37
C ARG A 29 7.49 -6.82 -20.66
N ASP A 30 7.69 -7.91 -19.93
CA ASP A 30 8.83 -8.19 -19.04
C ASP A 30 9.07 -7.07 -18.01
N LYS A 31 7.99 -6.44 -17.54
CA LYS A 31 8.03 -5.31 -16.62
C LYS A 31 6.70 -5.13 -15.88
N LEU A 32 6.77 -4.88 -14.57
CA LEU A 32 5.64 -4.47 -13.71
C LEU A 32 5.49 -2.94 -13.74
N LEU A 33 4.29 -2.42 -13.97
CA LEU A 33 3.96 -0.99 -13.83
C LEU A 33 3.33 -0.75 -12.45
N CYS A 34 4.06 -0.10 -11.56
CA CYS A 34 3.63 0.16 -10.20
C CYS A 34 3.30 1.65 -10.00
N GLY A 35 2.03 1.96 -9.71
CA GLY A 35 1.59 3.30 -9.33
C GLY A 35 2.01 3.63 -7.89
N VAL A 36 2.77 4.70 -7.71
CA VAL A 36 3.31 5.12 -6.40
C VAL A 36 3.04 6.59 -6.10
N ASN A 37 3.21 6.99 -4.85
CA ASN A 37 3.23 8.41 -4.48
C ASN A 37 4.44 9.10 -5.13
N ALA A 38 4.27 10.36 -5.54
CA ALA A 38 5.30 11.09 -6.26
C ALA A 38 6.46 11.60 -5.39
N GLY A 39 6.36 11.53 -4.05
CA GLY A 39 7.39 12.07 -3.16
C GLY A 39 7.06 12.02 -1.68
N LEU A 40 6.50 10.89 -1.20
CA LEU A 40 6.25 10.68 0.23
C LEU A 40 7.41 9.93 0.87
N THR A 41 8.17 10.62 1.70
CA THR A 41 9.29 10.05 2.46
C THR A 41 8.86 8.81 3.24
N GLY A 42 9.64 7.74 3.17
CA GLY A 42 9.36 6.46 3.81
C GLY A 42 8.43 5.53 3.01
N PHE A 43 7.52 6.03 2.18
CA PHE A 43 6.62 5.21 1.35
C PHE A 43 7.08 5.10 -0.10
N ALA A 44 7.23 6.23 -0.78
CA ALA A 44 7.75 6.27 -2.16
C ALA A 44 8.38 7.62 -2.44
N GLN A 45 9.68 7.64 -2.65
CA GLN A 45 10.41 8.85 -3.07
C GLN A 45 11.61 8.45 -3.92
N LYS A 46 12.07 9.40 -4.74
CA LYS A 46 13.38 9.29 -5.40
C LYS A 46 14.45 9.89 -4.50
N ASP A 47 15.61 9.24 -4.46
CA ASP A 47 16.81 9.84 -3.91
C ASP A 47 17.44 10.84 -4.90
N GLU A 48 18.57 11.44 -4.52
CA GLU A 48 19.30 12.41 -5.35
C GLU A 48 19.81 11.81 -6.67
N ALA A 49 20.02 10.50 -6.73
CA ALA A 49 20.41 9.77 -7.94
C ALA A 49 19.20 9.37 -8.80
N GLY A 50 17.97 9.70 -8.39
CA GLY A 50 16.73 9.35 -9.07
C GLY A 50 16.25 7.92 -8.83
N VAL A 51 16.84 7.20 -7.86
CA VAL A 51 16.47 5.83 -7.50
C VAL A 51 15.27 5.85 -6.54
N TRP A 52 14.24 5.05 -6.85
CA TRP A 52 13.08 4.91 -6.01
C TRP A 52 13.37 4.06 -4.76
N ALA A 53 12.93 4.55 -3.60
CA ALA A 53 12.99 3.89 -2.30
C ALA A 53 11.72 4.15 -1.48
N GLY A 54 11.38 3.23 -0.58
CA GLY A 54 10.25 3.35 0.33
C GLY A 54 9.48 2.05 0.52
N PHE A 55 8.58 2.03 1.46
CA PHE A 55 7.77 0.88 1.87
C PHE A 55 6.90 0.34 0.72
N ASP A 56 6.18 1.22 0.01
CA ASP A 56 5.37 0.87 -1.16
C ASP A 56 6.25 0.44 -2.35
N VAL A 57 7.42 1.08 -2.50
CA VAL A 57 8.42 0.73 -3.52
C VAL A 57 8.95 -0.69 -3.32
N ASP A 58 9.26 -1.06 -2.07
CA ASP A 58 9.76 -2.40 -1.75
C ASP A 58 8.70 -3.48 -1.98
N TYR A 59 7.43 -3.22 -1.69
CA TYR A 59 6.36 -4.13 -2.06
C TYR A 59 6.30 -4.37 -3.58
N CYS A 60 6.43 -3.34 -4.40
CA CYS A 60 6.43 -3.50 -5.87
C CYS A 60 7.68 -4.22 -6.36
N LYS A 61 8.84 -4.00 -5.75
CA LYS A 61 10.06 -4.79 -6.01
C LYS A 61 9.88 -6.27 -5.65
N ALA A 62 9.24 -6.56 -4.51
CA ALA A 62 8.88 -7.92 -4.11
C ALA A 62 7.97 -8.60 -5.15
N LEU A 63 6.96 -7.87 -5.62
CA LEU A 63 6.01 -8.35 -6.62
C LEU A 63 6.69 -8.62 -7.99
N ALA A 64 7.60 -7.74 -8.43
CA ALA A 64 8.39 -7.95 -9.64
C ALA A 64 9.33 -9.16 -9.49
N ALA A 65 10.00 -9.32 -8.36
CA ALA A 65 10.85 -10.48 -8.08
C ALA A 65 10.05 -11.79 -8.05
N ALA A 66 8.84 -11.77 -7.46
CA ALA A 66 7.95 -12.93 -7.43
C ALA A 66 7.50 -13.35 -8.82
N THR A 67 7.15 -12.41 -9.68
CA THR A 67 6.51 -12.66 -10.99
C THR A 67 7.48 -12.79 -12.16
N LEU A 68 8.54 -11.96 -12.18
CA LEU A 68 9.49 -11.84 -13.29
C LEU A 68 10.90 -12.30 -12.92
N GLY A 69 11.09 -12.78 -11.68
CA GLY A 69 12.39 -13.27 -11.20
C GLY A 69 13.41 -12.18 -10.86
N ASP A 70 13.10 -10.91 -11.06
CA ASP A 70 14.01 -9.79 -10.85
C ASP A 70 13.27 -8.56 -10.31
N ALA A 71 13.70 -8.06 -9.15
CA ALA A 71 13.16 -6.87 -8.50
C ALA A 71 13.39 -5.57 -9.30
N ALA A 72 14.35 -5.56 -10.22
CA ALA A 72 14.62 -4.42 -11.09
C ALA A 72 13.60 -4.29 -12.25
N LYS A 73 12.83 -5.34 -12.53
CA LYS A 73 11.80 -5.35 -13.58
C LYS A 73 10.51 -4.67 -13.15
N VAL A 74 10.64 -3.50 -12.52
CA VAL A 74 9.54 -2.64 -12.12
C VAL A 74 9.75 -1.23 -12.65
N GLU A 75 8.67 -0.63 -13.16
CA GLU A 75 8.61 0.78 -13.50
C GLU A 75 7.67 1.48 -12.53
N PHE A 76 8.18 2.50 -11.86
CA PHE A 76 7.38 3.27 -10.91
C PHE A 76 6.73 4.46 -11.63
N VAL A 77 5.40 4.47 -11.63
CA VAL A 77 4.56 5.48 -12.27
C VAL A 77 3.98 6.39 -11.19
N PRO A 78 4.40 7.66 -11.11
CA PRO A 78 3.81 8.61 -10.18
C PRO A 78 2.30 8.74 -10.38
N ALA A 79 1.55 8.64 -9.28
CA ALA A 79 0.10 8.77 -9.28
C ALA A 79 -0.35 9.80 -8.22
N THR A 80 -1.17 10.75 -8.64
CA THR A 80 -1.75 11.79 -7.78
C THR A 80 -2.99 11.27 -7.04
N VAL A 81 -3.51 12.04 -6.09
CA VAL A 81 -4.80 11.74 -5.45
C VAL A 81 -5.93 11.69 -6.49
N ALA A 82 -5.88 12.57 -7.50
CA ALA A 82 -6.92 12.74 -8.48
C ALA A 82 -6.94 11.63 -9.55
N ASP A 83 -5.78 11.11 -9.98
CA ASP A 83 -5.68 10.22 -11.16
C ASP A 83 -5.37 8.75 -10.84
N ARG A 84 -5.00 8.42 -9.60
CA ARG A 84 -4.52 7.07 -9.20
C ARG A 84 -5.48 5.93 -9.55
N PHE A 85 -6.77 6.13 -9.32
CA PHE A 85 -7.78 5.09 -9.58
C PHE A 85 -8.09 4.98 -11.07
N ASP A 86 -8.12 6.10 -11.80
CA ASP A 86 -8.28 6.12 -13.24
C ASP A 86 -7.13 5.40 -13.95
N LYS A 87 -5.87 5.68 -13.55
CA LYS A 87 -4.69 4.99 -14.08
C LYS A 87 -4.77 3.48 -13.88
N LEU A 88 -5.21 3.03 -12.69
CA LEU A 88 -5.36 1.60 -12.42
C LEU A 88 -6.50 0.99 -13.24
N ALA A 89 -7.65 1.64 -13.29
CA ALA A 89 -8.82 1.15 -14.04
C ALA A 89 -8.56 1.06 -15.55
N LYS A 90 -7.79 1.99 -16.11
CA LYS A 90 -7.41 2.00 -17.54
C LYS A 90 -6.28 1.04 -17.90
N GLY A 91 -5.57 0.47 -16.90
CA GLY A 91 -4.41 -0.39 -17.13
C GLY A 91 -3.10 0.37 -17.40
N ASP A 92 -3.05 1.68 -17.12
CA ASP A 92 -1.80 2.46 -17.17
C ASP A 92 -0.81 2.00 -16.10
N ILE A 93 -1.31 1.34 -15.05
CA ILE A 93 -0.55 0.65 -14.01
C ILE A 93 -1.18 -0.71 -13.70
N ASP A 94 -0.37 -1.67 -13.27
CA ASP A 94 -0.81 -3.03 -12.93
C ASP A 94 -1.22 -3.16 -11.48
N VAL A 95 -0.59 -2.40 -10.61
CA VAL A 95 -0.83 -2.32 -9.18
C VAL A 95 -0.66 -0.88 -8.70
N LEU A 96 -1.49 -0.45 -7.78
CA LEU A 96 -1.37 0.84 -7.09
C LEU A 96 -0.89 0.59 -5.66
N ALA A 97 0.39 0.84 -5.37
CA ALA A 97 0.98 0.85 -4.03
C ALA A 97 1.31 2.31 -3.66
N ARG A 98 0.33 3.00 -3.05
CA ARG A 98 0.38 4.44 -2.86
C ARG A 98 -0.33 4.85 -1.58
N ASN A 99 0.09 4.31 -0.43
CA ASN A 99 -0.52 4.66 0.86
C ASN A 99 -2.04 4.91 0.73
N THR A 100 -2.77 3.97 0.11
CA THR A 100 -4.19 4.12 -0.23
C THR A 100 -5.05 3.46 0.83
N THR A 101 -5.90 4.23 1.50
CA THR A 101 -6.84 3.73 2.51
C THR A 101 -7.91 2.84 1.89
N TRP A 102 -8.10 1.67 2.42
CA TRP A 102 -9.19 0.77 2.05
C TRP A 102 -10.50 1.26 2.64
N THR A 103 -11.44 1.62 1.77
CA THR A 103 -12.80 2.01 2.15
C THR A 103 -13.82 1.30 1.28
N MET A 104 -15.02 1.09 1.82
CA MET A 104 -16.15 0.53 1.07
C MET A 104 -16.46 1.38 -0.18
N GLU A 105 -16.43 2.71 -0.06
CA GLU A 105 -16.68 3.62 -1.18
C GLU A 105 -15.72 3.37 -2.35
N ARG A 106 -14.42 3.21 -2.06
CA ARG A 106 -13.40 2.99 -3.11
C ARG A 106 -13.59 1.67 -3.84
N GLU A 107 -13.95 0.59 -3.14
CA GLU A 107 -14.23 -0.70 -3.77
C GLU A 107 -15.57 -0.76 -4.52
N THR A 108 -16.53 0.06 -4.12
CA THR A 108 -17.88 0.05 -4.77
C THR A 108 -18.00 1.03 -5.92
N LYS A 109 -17.28 2.16 -5.88
CA LYS A 109 -17.30 3.17 -6.95
C LYS A 109 -16.37 2.85 -8.11
N TRP A 110 -15.33 2.06 -7.88
CA TRP A 110 -14.29 1.76 -8.85
C TRP A 110 -14.18 0.25 -9.07
N PRO A 111 -13.82 -0.24 -10.27
CA PRO A 111 -13.60 -1.66 -10.52
C PRO A 111 -12.24 -2.11 -9.94
N LEU A 112 -12.07 -1.95 -8.65
CA LEU A 112 -10.83 -2.14 -7.92
C LEU A 112 -10.99 -3.14 -6.77
N ARG A 113 -9.88 -3.75 -6.35
CA ARG A 113 -9.83 -4.62 -5.18
C ARG A 113 -8.56 -4.40 -4.37
N PHE A 114 -8.70 -4.19 -3.08
CA PHE A 114 -7.58 -4.14 -2.16
C PHE A 114 -7.04 -5.54 -1.88
N VAL A 115 -5.74 -5.73 -1.97
CA VAL A 115 -5.10 -7.06 -1.79
C VAL A 115 -4.92 -7.43 -0.32
N GLY A 116 -4.95 -6.46 0.56
CA GLY A 116 -4.79 -6.59 2.01
C GLY A 116 -4.37 -5.26 2.62
N ILE A 117 -4.25 -5.24 3.94
CA ILE A 117 -3.71 -4.08 4.67
C ILE A 117 -2.20 -4.27 4.78
N SER A 118 -1.44 -3.34 4.18
CA SER A 118 0.02 -3.30 4.29
C SER A 118 0.50 -2.42 5.43
N TYR A 119 -0.32 -1.44 5.87
CA TYR A 119 0.00 -0.53 6.95
C TYR A 119 -1.27 -0.07 7.66
N HIS A 120 -1.30 -0.20 8.98
CA HIS A 120 -2.37 0.32 9.84
C HIS A 120 -1.99 1.73 10.27
N ASP A 121 -2.68 2.72 9.73
CA ASP A 121 -2.50 4.13 10.02
C ASP A 121 -3.76 4.74 10.65
N GLY A 122 -3.68 6.01 10.95
CA GLY A 122 -4.78 6.83 11.40
C GLY A 122 -4.50 8.31 11.15
N GLN A 123 -5.54 9.12 11.07
CA GLN A 123 -5.41 10.54 10.83
C GLN A 123 -5.08 11.30 12.11
N GLY A 124 -4.13 12.25 12.00
CA GLY A 124 -3.71 13.14 13.06
C GLY A 124 -3.59 14.59 12.60
N PHE A 125 -3.00 15.42 13.44
CA PHE A 125 -2.81 16.85 13.20
C PHE A 125 -1.39 17.29 13.51
N LEU A 126 -0.82 18.11 12.64
CA LEU A 126 0.45 18.79 12.80
C LEU A 126 0.18 20.26 13.06
N MET A 127 0.74 20.80 14.14
CA MET A 127 0.58 22.19 14.55
C MET A 127 1.90 22.83 14.95
N LYS A 128 1.95 24.18 14.96
CA LYS A 128 3.12 24.92 15.51
C LYS A 128 3.08 24.83 17.05
N THR A 129 4.18 24.45 17.69
CA THR A 129 4.30 24.32 19.13
C THR A 129 3.99 25.63 19.88
N LEU A 130 4.32 26.79 19.25
CA LEU A 130 4.04 28.11 19.81
C LEU A 130 2.56 28.40 20.06
N MET A 131 1.63 27.65 19.44
CA MET A 131 0.19 27.81 19.67
C MET A 131 -0.27 27.26 21.02
N GLY A 132 0.57 26.49 21.71
CA GLY A 132 0.29 25.92 23.03
C GLY A 132 -0.82 24.86 23.05
N VAL A 133 -1.27 24.40 21.89
CA VAL A 133 -2.29 23.33 21.74
C VAL A 133 -1.59 21.97 21.85
N THR A 134 -2.04 21.13 22.79
CA THR A 134 -1.47 19.79 23.03
C THR A 134 -2.47 18.67 22.79
N SER A 135 -3.71 18.99 22.43
CA SER A 135 -4.78 18.03 22.17
C SER A 135 -5.72 18.57 21.11
N VAL A 136 -6.21 17.69 20.23
CA VAL A 136 -7.22 18.03 19.22
C VAL A 136 -8.51 18.60 19.84
N PHE A 137 -8.84 18.18 21.04
CA PHE A 137 -10.03 18.67 21.76
C PHE A 137 -9.94 20.16 22.17
N ASN A 138 -8.75 20.73 22.08
CA ASN A 138 -8.50 22.16 22.36
C ASN A 138 -8.32 22.99 21.09
N MET A 139 -8.64 22.44 19.90
CA MET A 139 -8.50 23.10 18.59
C MET A 139 -9.76 23.92 18.20
N GLY A 140 -10.48 24.48 19.14
CA GLY A 140 -11.70 25.24 18.83
C GLY A 140 -11.46 26.37 17.83
N SER A 141 -12.30 26.45 16.76
CA SER A 141 -12.27 27.44 15.67
C SER A 141 -10.99 27.46 14.83
N ALA A 142 -10.18 26.39 14.85
CA ALA A 142 -8.94 26.29 14.06
C ALA A 142 -9.22 26.25 12.56
N ALA A 143 -8.35 26.92 11.78
CA ALA A 143 -8.25 26.74 10.34
C ALA A 143 -7.38 25.52 10.05
N ILE A 144 -7.91 24.53 9.33
CA ILE A 144 -7.26 23.24 9.09
C ILE A 144 -7.01 23.06 7.59
N CYS A 145 -5.75 22.93 7.18
CA CYS A 145 -5.36 22.56 5.83
C CYS A 145 -5.57 21.06 5.59
N VAL A 146 -6.29 20.70 4.53
CA VAL A 146 -6.58 19.32 4.14
C VAL A 146 -6.53 19.14 2.63
N VAL A 147 -6.21 17.94 2.15
CA VAL A 147 -6.17 17.61 0.71
C VAL A 147 -7.53 17.08 0.26
N LYS A 148 -8.08 17.63 -0.82
CA LYS A 148 -9.34 17.20 -1.43
C LYS A 148 -9.25 15.75 -1.95
N GLY A 149 -10.38 15.03 -1.92
CA GLY A 149 -10.47 13.67 -2.45
C GLY A 149 -9.73 12.60 -1.62
N THR A 150 -9.29 12.97 -0.41
CA THR A 150 -8.75 12.06 0.59
C THR A 150 -9.81 11.67 1.63
N THR A 151 -9.60 10.58 2.36
CA THR A 151 -10.40 10.22 3.53
C THR A 151 -10.29 11.27 4.62
N ASN A 152 -9.13 11.94 4.70
CA ASN A 152 -8.85 12.94 5.73
C ASN A 152 -9.84 14.11 5.72
N GLN A 153 -10.33 14.54 4.55
CA GLN A 153 -11.31 15.60 4.47
C GLN A 153 -12.63 15.19 5.14
N ALA A 154 -13.17 14.02 4.79
CA ALA A 154 -14.42 13.53 5.38
C ALA A 154 -14.28 13.26 6.89
N ASN A 155 -13.15 12.68 7.30
CA ASN A 155 -12.90 12.38 8.72
C ASN A 155 -12.83 13.64 9.60
N VAL A 156 -12.21 14.72 9.09
CA VAL A 156 -12.19 16.02 9.82
C VAL A 156 -13.60 16.54 10.00
N ASP A 157 -14.38 16.59 8.91
CA ASP A 157 -15.76 17.07 8.96
C ASP A 157 -16.60 16.26 9.95
N ASP A 158 -16.48 14.94 9.94
CA ASP A 158 -17.20 14.03 10.83
C ASP A 158 -16.75 14.21 12.28
N PHE A 159 -15.44 14.25 12.55
CA PHE A 159 -14.89 14.35 13.91
C PHE A 159 -15.32 15.63 14.62
N PHE A 160 -15.22 16.79 13.95
CA PHE A 160 -15.55 18.08 14.54
C PHE A 160 -17.07 18.26 14.67
N ARG A 161 -17.86 17.85 13.66
CA ARG A 161 -19.31 17.89 13.70
C ARG A 161 -19.90 17.01 14.81
N GLU A 162 -19.42 15.79 14.98
CA GLU A 162 -19.89 14.85 16.02
C GLU A 162 -19.71 15.41 17.44
N ARG A 163 -18.74 16.33 17.61
CA ARG A 163 -18.37 16.92 18.91
C ARG A 163 -18.81 18.37 19.09
N ASP A 164 -19.62 18.88 18.16
CA ASP A 164 -20.05 20.29 18.14
C ASP A 164 -18.87 21.28 18.22
N MET A 165 -17.72 20.91 17.67
CA MET A 165 -16.52 21.73 17.63
C MET A 165 -16.48 22.56 16.34
N ALA A 166 -16.36 23.88 16.47
CA ALA A 166 -16.20 24.75 15.32
C ALA A 166 -14.80 24.61 14.72
N PHE A 167 -14.71 24.60 13.37
CA PHE A 167 -13.45 24.64 12.63
C PHE A 167 -13.69 25.20 11.22
N THR A 168 -12.61 25.51 10.50
CA THR A 168 -12.65 25.92 9.09
C THR A 168 -11.72 25.03 8.27
N ALA A 169 -12.27 24.22 7.36
CA ALA A 169 -11.46 23.43 6.44
C ALA A 169 -10.98 24.28 5.26
N LEU A 170 -9.66 24.38 5.06
CA LEU A 170 -9.04 24.93 3.87
C LEU A 170 -8.55 23.78 3.00
N SER A 171 -9.25 23.53 1.89
CA SER A 171 -9.05 22.36 1.04
C SER A 171 -8.18 22.69 -0.17
N PHE A 172 -7.15 21.85 -0.43
CA PHE A 172 -6.15 22.01 -1.49
C PHE A 172 -6.16 20.83 -2.43
N ASP A 173 -5.68 21.02 -3.66
CA ASP A 173 -5.65 19.96 -4.68
C ASP A 173 -4.43 19.02 -4.50
N SER A 174 -3.39 19.47 -3.80
CA SER A 174 -2.19 18.67 -3.53
C SER A 174 -1.69 18.81 -2.10
N SER A 175 -0.90 17.83 -1.65
CA SER A 175 -0.23 17.88 -0.35
C SER A 175 0.78 19.03 -0.27
N ASP A 176 1.50 19.31 -1.35
CA ASP A 176 2.51 20.39 -1.36
C ASP A 176 1.85 21.76 -1.20
N GLU A 177 0.70 22.02 -1.84
CA GLU A 177 -0.06 23.25 -1.65
C GLU A 177 -0.60 23.39 -0.22
N ALA A 178 -1.13 22.29 0.34
CA ALA A 178 -1.66 22.28 1.72
C ALA A 178 -0.54 22.54 2.74
N ILE A 179 0.61 21.87 2.59
CA ILE A 179 1.77 22.02 3.45
C ILE A 179 2.32 23.45 3.35
N LYS A 180 2.50 23.96 2.12
CA LYS A 180 2.96 25.33 1.94
C LYS A 180 2.01 26.36 2.57
N SER A 181 0.71 26.17 2.45
CA SER A 181 -0.29 27.06 3.06
C SER A 181 -0.25 27.01 4.58
N TYR A 182 0.02 25.83 5.18
CA TYR A 182 0.27 25.70 6.60
C TYR A 182 1.56 26.41 7.04
N GLU A 183 2.66 26.24 6.32
CA GLU A 183 3.93 26.93 6.58
C GLU A 183 3.78 28.45 6.50
N ASP A 184 3.06 28.95 5.48
CA ASP A 184 2.72 30.36 5.28
C ASP A 184 1.78 30.92 6.36
N GLY A 185 1.26 30.07 7.29
CA GLY A 185 0.39 30.47 8.39
C GLY A 185 -1.07 30.77 7.99
N LYS A 186 -1.51 30.27 6.83
CA LYS A 186 -2.93 30.35 6.42
C LYS A 186 -3.82 29.37 7.18
N CYS A 187 -3.23 28.30 7.70
CA CYS A 187 -3.87 27.29 8.53
C CYS A 187 -3.15 27.18 9.87
N ASP A 188 -3.93 26.94 10.92
CA ASP A 188 -3.43 26.66 12.27
C ASP A 188 -2.88 25.25 12.37
N ALA A 189 -3.47 24.32 11.62
CA ALA A 189 -3.07 22.91 11.57
C ALA A 189 -3.05 22.38 10.13
N TYR A 190 -2.19 21.38 9.90
CA TYR A 190 -2.24 20.49 8.74
C TYR A 190 -2.67 19.09 9.22
N THR A 191 -3.62 18.47 8.51
CA THR A 191 -4.10 17.13 8.82
C THR A 191 -3.81 16.15 7.69
N SER A 192 -3.37 14.96 8.07
CA SER A 192 -3.11 13.81 7.19
C SER A 192 -2.99 12.54 8.03
N ASP A 193 -2.72 11.41 7.37
CA ASP A 193 -2.33 10.18 8.06
C ASP A 193 -1.08 10.43 8.92
N GLN A 194 -1.00 9.86 10.10
CA GLN A 194 0.11 10.11 11.04
C GLN A 194 1.47 9.81 10.42
N SER A 195 1.60 8.70 9.68
CA SER A 195 2.85 8.37 9.00
C SER A 195 3.31 9.47 8.02
N GLN A 196 2.35 10.12 7.33
CA GLN A 196 2.64 11.26 6.47
C GLN A 196 3.02 12.51 7.26
N LEU A 197 2.40 12.75 8.42
CA LEU A 197 2.76 13.88 9.28
C LEU A 197 4.19 13.79 9.79
N TYR A 198 4.68 12.59 10.13
CA TYR A 198 6.11 12.38 10.45
C TYR A 198 7.01 12.77 9.26
N ALA A 199 6.66 12.32 8.06
CA ALA A 199 7.42 12.64 6.85
C ALA A 199 7.41 14.14 6.52
N VAL A 200 6.27 14.80 6.69
CA VAL A 200 6.12 16.25 6.49
C VAL A 200 6.94 17.03 7.50
N LYS A 201 6.82 16.70 8.78
CA LYS A 201 7.57 17.34 9.86
C LYS A 201 9.09 17.31 9.63
N LEU A 202 9.62 16.17 9.17
CA LEU A 202 11.06 16.04 8.88
C LEU A 202 11.57 16.97 7.76
N ARG A 203 10.68 17.35 6.82
CA ARG A 203 11.05 18.23 5.69
C ARG A 203 10.90 19.72 6.00
N MET A 204 10.29 20.07 7.13
CA MET A 204 10.13 21.47 7.52
C MET A 204 11.46 22.12 7.86
N ALA A 205 11.56 23.41 7.62
CA ALA A 205 12.78 24.19 7.93
C ALA A 205 13.18 24.12 9.41
N LYS A 206 12.19 23.98 10.29
CA LYS A 206 12.36 23.90 11.74
C LYS A 206 11.44 22.82 12.35
N PRO A 207 11.77 21.53 12.20
CA PRO A 207 10.92 20.43 12.67
C PRO A 207 10.51 20.53 14.15
N ASP A 208 11.41 21.01 15.00
CA ASP A 208 11.20 21.11 16.45
C ASP A 208 10.19 22.20 16.86
N GLU A 209 9.88 23.14 15.95
CA GLU A 209 8.82 24.14 16.17
C GLU A 209 7.41 23.56 15.88
N HIS A 210 7.30 22.29 15.52
CA HIS A 210 6.05 21.62 15.19
C HIS A 210 5.82 20.39 16.05
N ILE A 211 4.55 20.15 16.41
CA ILE A 211 4.10 18.99 17.17
C ILE A 211 3.03 18.22 16.37
N ILE A 212 3.11 16.90 16.38
CA ILE A 212 2.01 16.02 15.97
C ILE A 212 1.20 15.77 17.22
N LEU A 213 -0.09 16.10 17.20
CA LEU A 213 -0.99 15.88 18.33
C LEU A 213 -1.15 14.37 18.60
N PRO A 214 -1.33 13.96 19.87
CA PRO A 214 -1.34 12.54 20.22
C PRO A 214 -2.60 11.78 19.76
N GLU A 215 -3.70 12.49 19.51
CA GLU A 215 -4.96 11.83 19.16
C GLU A 215 -4.98 11.40 17.70
N VAL A 216 -5.54 10.23 17.50
CA VAL A 216 -5.87 9.63 16.19
C VAL A 216 -7.38 9.67 16.01
N ILE A 217 -7.85 10.34 14.96
CA ILE A 217 -9.28 10.59 14.77
C ILE A 217 -9.97 9.61 13.83
N SER A 218 -9.22 8.75 13.15
CA SER A 218 -9.78 7.77 12.20
C SER A 218 -8.97 6.48 12.14
N LYS A 219 -9.52 5.50 11.43
CA LYS A 219 -8.80 4.29 10.98
C LYS A 219 -8.43 4.48 9.51
N GLU A 220 -7.15 4.36 9.20
CA GLU A 220 -6.63 4.41 7.85
C GLU A 220 -5.91 3.09 7.52
N PRO A 221 -6.65 2.02 7.14
CA PRO A 221 -6.05 0.77 6.69
C PRO A 221 -5.50 0.94 5.28
N LEU A 222 -4.20 1.16 5.16
CA LEU A 222 -3.54 1.37 3.87
C LEU A 222 -3.20 0.03 3.21
N GLY A 223 -3.38 -0.05 1.89
CA GLY A 223 -3.01 -1.27 1.18
C GLY A 223 -2.87 -1.10 -0.32
N PRO A 224 -2.15 -2.04 -0.98
CA PRO A 224 -2.07 -2.08 -2.42
C PRO A 224 -3.41 -2.44 -3.05
N VAL A 225 -3.63 -1.94 -4.27
CA VAL A 225 -4.89 -2.08 -5.01
C VAL A 225 -4.60 -2.61 -6.41
N VAL A 226 -5.44 -3.52 -6.90
CA VAL A 226 -5.41 -4.06 -8.26
C VAL A 226 -6.78 -3.91 -8.92
N ARG A 227 -6.89 -4.15 -10.23
CA ARG A 227 -8.18 -4.25 -10.91
C ARG A 227 -8.98 -5.44 -10.38
N ALA A 228 -10.31 -5.32 -10.33
CA ALA A 228 -11.19 -6.34 -9.74
C ALA A 228 -11.48 -7.54 -10.66
N ASP A 229 -11.21 -7.42 -11.95
CA ASP A 229 -11.57 -8.36 -13.01
C ASP A 229 -10.55 -9.50 -13.23
N ASP A 230 -9.38 -9.45 -12.57
CA ASP A 230 -8.32 -10.47 -12.67
C ASP A 230 -8.06 -11.15 -11.33
N ALA A 231 -8.71 -12.30 -11.12
CA ALA A 231 -8.58 -13.06 -9.88
C ALA A 231 -7.17 -13.67 -9.69
N GLN A 232 -6.48 -14.01 -10.79
CA GLN A 232 -5.12 -14.56 -10.70
C GLN A 232 -4.15 -13.46 -10.25
N TRP A 233 -4.20 -12.30 -10.88
CA TRP A 233 -3.36 -11.16 -10.52
C TRP A 233 -3.62 -10.70 -9.08
N TYR A 234 -4.89 -10.64 -8.68
CA TYR A 234 -5.26 -10.36 -7.30
C TYR A 234 -4.62 -11.33 -6.31
N ASN A 235 -4.67 -12.64 -6.59
CA ASN A 235 -4.08 -13.65 -5.71
C ASN A 235 -2.55 -13.54 -5.66
N ILE A 236 -1.88 -13.31 -6.79
CA ILE A 236 -0.43 -13.09 -6.83
C ILE A 236 -0.02 -11.89 -5.99
N ALA A 237 -0.67 -10.74 -6.20
CA ALA A 237 -0.38 -9.52 -5.45
C ALA A 237 -0.63 -9.70 -3.95
N ARG A 238 -1.76 -10.33 -3.59
CA ARG A 238 -2.16 -10.59 -2.20
C ARG A 238 -1.19 -11.55 -1.49
N TRP A 239 -0.87 -12.68 -2.12
CA TRP A 239 0.02 -13.65 -1.51
C TRP A 239 1.46 -13.17 -1.45
N THR A 240 1.86 -12.23 -2.33
CA THR A 240 3.15 -11.55 -2.18
C THR A 240 3.19 -10.72 -0.90
N LEU A 241 2.13 -9.93 -0.60
CA LEU A 241 2.04 -9.20 0.67
C LEU A 241 2.06 -10.17 1.88
N PHE A 242 1.25 -11.22 1.82
CA PHE A 242 1.17 -12.21 2.91
C PHE A 242 2.48 -13.01 3.09
N ALA A 243 3.23 -13.25 2.02
CA ALA A 243 4.53 -13.90 2.14
C ALA A 243 5.53 -13.04 2.92
N LEU A 244 5.53 -11.72 2.73
CA LEU A 244 6.38 -10.81 3.51
C LEU A 244 6.04 -10.85 5.01
N VAL A 245 4.76 -10.89 5.35
CA VAL A 245 4.28 -10.96 6.75
C VAL A 245 4.57 -12.33 7.36
N ASN A 246 4.22 -13.43 6.66
CA ASN A 246 4.51 -14.80 7.13
C ASN A 246 6.02 -15.02 7.34
N ALA A 247 6.86 -14.41 6.50
CA ALA A 247 8.32 -14.53 6.66
C ALA A 247 8.80 -13.85 7.95
N GLU A 248 8.20 -12.73 8.35
CA GLU A 248 8.52 -12.13 9.66
C GLU A 248 8.13 -13.04 10.82
N GLU A 249 6.90 -13.60 10.80
CA GLU A 249 6.41 -14.53 11.83
C GLU A 249 7.27 -15.80 11.93
N LEU A 250 7.76 -16.30 10.79
CA LEU A 250 8.59 -17.49 10.70
C LEU A 250 10.08 -17.23 10.91
N GLU A 251 10.47 -15.97 11.16
CA GLU A 251 11.86 -15.51 11.33
C GLU A 251 12.74 -15.73 10.08
N VAL A 252 12.13 -15.82 8.89
CA VAL A 252 12.82 -15.84 7.61
C VAL A 252 13.19 -14.41 7.23
N ARG A 253 14.48 -14.16 7.02
CA ARG A 253 15.06 -12.86 6.67
C ARG A 253 15.86 -12.96 5.39
N SER A 254 16.08 -11.83 4.72
CA SER A 254 16.92 -11.79 3.50
C SER A 254 18.28 -12.48 3.68
N ALA A 255 18.87 -12.37 4.87
CA ALA A 255 20.19 -12.90 5.18
C ALA A 255 20.23 -14.42 5.42
N ASN A 256 19.10 -15.07 5.77
CA ASN A 256 19.10 -16.51 6.12
C ASN A 256 18.34 -17.41 5.13
N ILE A 257 17.80 -16.86 4.03
CA ILE A 257 16.97 -17.61 3.08
C ILE A 257 17.65 -18.85 2.53
N ASP A 258 18.92 -18.73 2.09
CA ASP A 258 19.65 -19.85 1.48
C ASP A 258 19.91 -20.97 2.49
N ASP A 259 20.14 -20.63 3.76
CA ASP A 259 20.27 -21.60 4.85
C ASP A 259 18.91 -22.25 5.17
N GLU A 260 17.83 -21.47 5.27
CA GLU A 260 16.49 -21.98 5.53
C GLU A 260 15.97 -22.88 4.41
N ILE A 261 16.27 -22.60 3.15
CA ILE A 261 15.95 -23.49 2.00
C ILE A 261 16.64 -24.84 2.18
N THR A 262 17.90 -24.83 2.60
CA THR A 262 18.73 -26.05 2.67
C THR A 262 18.47 -26.84 3.93
N ASN A 263 18.38 -26.17 5.08
CA ASN A 263 18.49 -26.81 6.39
C ASN A 263 17.23 -26.77 7.23
N SER A 264 16.25 -25.93 6.89
CA SER A 264 15.05 -25.79 7.72
C SER A 264 14.22 -27.07 7.79
N ARG A 265 13.84 -27.45 9.00
CA ARG A 265 12.89 -28.53 9.30
C ARG A 265 11.49 -28.01 9.63
N LYS A 266 11.29 -26.68 9.69
CA LYS A 266 10.00 -26.07 9.99
C LYS A 266 9.08 -26.19 8.76
N PRO A 267 7.96 -26.92 8.82
CA PRO A 267 7.11 -27.12 7.63
C PRO A 267 6.58 -25.80 7.04
N GLY A 268 6.27 -24.80 7.88
CA GLY A 268 5.82 -23.48 7.44
C GLY A 268 6.87 -22.77 6.59
N VAL A 269 8.14 -22.79 7.02
CA VAL A 269 9.28 -22.20 6.28
C VAL A 269 9.49 -22.92 4.95
N ARG A 270 9.47 -24.27 4.96
CA ARG A 270 9.66 -25.08 3.76
C ARG A 270 8.58 -24.80 2.70
N ARG A 271 7.31 -24.67 3.13
CA ARG A 271 6.21 -24.28 2.22
C ARG A 271 6.35 -22.87 1.70
N LEU A 272 6.63 -21.90 2.59
CA LEU A 272 6.82 -20.50 2.19
C LEU A 272 7.94 -20.34 1.16
N LEU A 273 9.06 -21.04 1.36
CA LEU A 273 10.23 -20.94 0.47
C LEU A 273 10.15 -21.85 -0.77
N GLY A 274 9.03 -22.58 -0.95
CA GLY A 274 8.79 -23.42 -2.11
C GLY A 274 9.57 -24.74 -2.15
N VAL A 275 10.13 -25.16 -1.02
CA VAL A 275 10.82 -26.45 -0.88
C VAL A 275 9.82 -27.62 -0.76
N GLU A 276 8.60 -27.33 -0.30
CA GLU A 276 7.52 -28.29 -0.09
C GLU A 276 6.19 -27.72 -0.60
N GLY A 277 5.41 -28.58 -1.30
CA GLY A 277 4.11 -28.20 -1.86
C GLY A 277 4.20 -27.58 -3.25
N THR A 278 3.02 -27.19 -3.78
CA THR A 278 2.81 -26.67 -5.15
C THR A 278 2.28 -25.23 -5.17
N PHE A 279 2.38 -24.52 -4.05
CA PHE A 279 1.71 -23.22 -3.84
C PHE A 279 2.08 -22.15 -4.87
N GLY A 280 3.31 -22.17 -5.38
CA GLY A 280 3.72 -21.30 -6.48
C GLY A 280 3.01 -21.64 -7.78
N THR A 281 3.01 -22.93 -8.17
CA THR A 281 2.33 -23.38 -9.39
C THR A 281 0.83 -23.21 -9.33
N ASP A 282 0.21 -23.30 -8.16
CA ASP A 282 -1.21 -23.03 -7.94
C ASP A 282 -1.57 -21.54 -8.15
N LEU A 283 -0.60 -20.62 -7.94
CA LEU A 283 -0.72 -19.20 -8.30
C LEU A 283 -0.39 -18.91 -9.77
N GLY A 284 0.13 -19.89 -10.52
CA GLY A 284 0.65 -19.70 -11.89
C GLY A 284 2.08 -19.16 -11.92
N LEU A 285 2.81 -19.26 -10.80
CA LEU A 285 4.23 -18.93 -10.64
C LEU A 285 5.04 -20.22 -10.49
N ASP A 286 6.39 -20.13 -10.43
CA ASP A 286 7.17 -21.25 -9.91
C ASP A 286 7.21 -21.26 -8.38
N ASN A 287 7.60 -22.39 -7.77
CA ASN A 287 7.52 -22.55 -6.33
C ASN A 287 8.51 -21.65 -5.55
N ALA A 288 9.57 -21.14 -6.16
CA ALA A 288 10.54 -20.26 -5.50
C ALA A 288 10.13 -18.76 -5.50
N TRP A 289 8.92 -18.42 -5.93
CA TRP A 289 8.43 -17.04 -6.06
C TRP A 289 8.59 -16.23 -4.77
N ALA A 290 8.19 -16.78 -3.62
CA ALA A 290 8.30 -16.09 -2.33
C ALA A 290 9.76 -15.97 -1.87
N ALA A 291 10.58 -17.00 -2.07
CA ALA A 291 12.00 -16.94 -1.76
C ALA A 291 12.69 -15.82 -2.54
N ARG A 292 12.36 -15.64 -3.84
CA ARG A 292 12.90 -14.54 -4.65
C ARG A 292 12.47 -13.17 -4.14
N ALA A 293 11.18 -13.00 -3.83
CA ALA A 293 10.67 -11.76 -3.27
C ALA A 293 11.40 -11.40 -1.97
N LEU A 294 11.49 -12.36 -1.04
CA LEU A 294 12.16 -12.18 0.26
C LEU A 294 13.66 -11.92 0.11
N LYS A 295 14.33 -12.58 -0.83
CA LYS A 295 15.76 -12.34 -1.11
C LYS A 295 16.00 -10.93 -1.65
N ALA A 296 15.07 -10.41 -2.44
CA ALA A 296 15.18 -9.09 -3.04
C ALA A 296 14.93 -7.93 -2.06
N VAL A 297 13.95 -8.08 -1.14
CA VAL A 297 13.51 -6.97 -0.28
C VAL A 297 13.49 -7.28 1.21
N GLY A 298 13.71 -8.54 1.61
CA GLY A 298 13.54 -8.98 2.99
C GLY A 298 12.09 -9.25 3.36
N ASN A 299 11.85 -9.53 4.64
CA ASN A 299 10.52 -9.71 5.20
C ASN A 299 9.86 -8.35 5.56
N TYR A 300 8.62 -8.39 6.04
CA TYR A 300 7.89 -7.17 6.40
C TYR A 300 8.63 -6.32 7.45
N ALA A 301 9.23 -6.92 8.48
CA ALA A 301 9.99 -6.19 9.48
C ALA A 301 11.20 -5.47 8.89
N GLU A 302 11.95 -6.13 7.99
CA GLU A 302 13.11 -5.53 7.32
C GLU A 302 12.70 -4.35 6.45
N ILE A 303 11.57 -4.49 5.71
CA ILE A 303 11.01 -3.42 4.88
C ILE A 303 10.54 -2.25 5.74
N PHE A 304 9.80 -2.53 6.81
CA PHE A 304 9.32 -1.50 7.74
C PHE A 304 10.48 -0.75 8.37
N ASP A 305 11.45 -1.46 8.93
CA ASP A 305 12.53 -0.89 9.71
C ASP A 305 13.39 0.07 8.89
N ARG A 306 13.81 -0.35 7.68
CA ARG A 306 14.65 0.51 6.82
C ARG A 306 13.93 1.72 6.23
N ASN A 307 12.58 1.66 6.04
CA ASN A 307 11.84 2.74 5.39
C ASN A 307 11.10 3.66 6.37
N LEU A 308 10.55 3.12 7.44
CA LEU A 308 9.66 3.80 8.39
C LEU A 308 10.18 3.76 9.83
N GLY A 309 10.79 2.63 10.23
CA GLY A 309 11.19 2.32 11.59
C GLY A 309 12.53 2.92 12.01
N ALA A 310 13.16 2.28 12.97
CA ALA A 310 14.41 2.73 13.60
C ALA A 310 15.59 2.83 12.62
N GLY A 311 15.57 2.08 11.52
CA GLY A 311 16.56 2.15 10.44
C GLY A 311 16.36 3.36 9.51
N SER A 312 15.30 4.14 9.68
CA SER A 312 14.98 5.32 8.89
C SER A 312 15.04 6.61 9.72
N LYS A 313 15.05 7.76 9.04
CA LYS A 313 14.95 9.08 9.72
C LYS A 313 13.58 9.33 10.35
N LEU A 314 12.54 8.55 9.99
CA LEU A 314 11.18 8.69 10.51
C LEU A 314 11.07 8.14 11.92
N GLY A 315 11.78 7.04 12.25
CA GLY A 315 11.78 6.43 13.57
C GLY A 315 10.40 6.02 14.08
N ILE A 316 9.48 5.66 13.18
CA ILE A 316 8.10 5.30 13.54
C ILE A 316 8.12 3.95 14.26
N GLU A 317 7.48 3.88 15.42
CA GLU A 317 7.29 2.63 16.15
C GLU A 317 6.30 1.72 15.41
N ARG A 318 6.50 0.40 15.51
CA ARG A 318 5.64 -0.60 14.87
C ARG A 318 4.18 -0.49 15.29
N GLY A 319 3.89 -0.32 16.58
CA GLY A 319 2.55 -0.21 17.11
C GLY A 319 1.62 -1.31 16.57
N LEU A 320 0.48 -0.91 15.99
CA LEU A 320 -0.46 -1.83 15.34
C LEU A 320 0.15 -2.62 14.17
N ASN A 321 1.23 -2.13 13.58
CA ASN A 321 1.94 -2.79 12.47
C ASN A 321 2.94 -3.86 12.94
N ALA A 322 3.04 -4.15 14.24
CA ALA A 322 3.68 -5.38 14.72
C ALA A 322 2.80 -6.59 14.38
N THR A 323 3.43 -7.76 14.22
CA THR A 323 2.69 -9.01 14.03
C THR A 323 1.86 -9.37 15.27
N TRP A 324 0.81 -10.15 15.07
CA TRP A 324 -0.15 -10.53 16.13
C TRP A 324 0.52 -11.18 17.35
N ASP A 325 1.60 -11.94 17.15
CA ASP A 325 2.39 -12.60 18.20
C ASP A 325 3.33 -11.65 18.94
N LYS A 326 3.50 -10.40 18.42
CA LYS A 326 4.32 -9.34 19.01
C LYS A 326 3.49 -8.14 19.49
N GLY A 327 2.18 -8.34 19.69
CA GLY A 327 1.28 -7.34 20.27
C GLY A 327 0.66 -6.35 19.28
N GLY A 328 0.86 -6.53 17.98
CA GLY A 328 0.18 -5.77 16.93
C GLY A 328 -1.07 -6.48 16.41
N ILE A 329 -1.54 -6.05 15.27
CA ILE A 329 -2.69 -6.64 14.55
C ILE A 329 -2.36 -7.05 13.12
N LEU A 330 -1.09 -6.98 12.72
CA LEU A 330 -0.67 -7.46 11.43
C LEU A 330 -0.79 -8.98 11.40
N TYR A 331 -1.63 -9.49 10.49
CA TYR A 331 -2.01 -10.89 10.43
C TYR A 331 -2.13 -11.36 8.98
N ALA A 332 -1.42 -12.41 8.62
CA ALA A 332 -1.49 -13.02 7.30
C ALA A 332 -1.97 -14.48 7.38
N PRO A 333 -2.80 -14.94 6.43
CA PRO A 333 -3.14 -16.36 6.35
C PRO A 333 -1.87 -17.20 6.10
N PRO A 334 -1.78 -18.40 6.71
CA PRO A 334 -0.61 -19.26 6.54
C PRO A 334 -0.55 -19.89 5.14
N VAL A 335 0.65 -20.15 4.66
CA VAL A 335 0.89 -20.92 3.43
C VAL A 335 0.67 -22.42 3.73
N ARG A 336 -0.53 -22.92 3.36
CA ARG A 336 -0.97 -24.31 3.60
C ARG A 336 -1.81 -24.84 2.45
#